data_79d98033e68b96cc086b97d28c855125
#
_entry.id   79d98033e68b96cc086b97d28c855125
#
_cell.length_a   1.000
_cell.length_b   1.000
_cell.length_c   1.000
_cell.angle_alpha   90.00
_cell.angle_beta   90.00
_cell.angle_gamma   90.00
#
_symmetry.space_group_name_H-M   'P 1'
#
loop_
_entity.id
_entity.type
_entity.pdbx_description
1 polymer ?
#
loop_
_entity_poly.entity_id
_entity_poly.type
_entity_poly.pdbx_seq_one_letter_code
_entity_poly.pdbx_strand_id
1 'polypeptide(L)'
;QINSWKDLLSPELAGRVALPNITGTQGPLTLFMLSKALGHQGYGFEETIDNIGAKADDIVTFYVRSSQLAQLMNQEEVIAAPLGRFAWSRFSNSPLPFVWANPKEGQTGGMNVMIMTKGNGNEDLAYQFMDYWLSEESQTRIANAKIDSPANKKVKVSDEVAEGLTYGAE
;
A
#
# COMPACT_ATOMS: atom_id res chain seq x y z
N GLN A 1 5.45 18.60 2.69
CA GLN A 1 5.82 17.25 3.16
C GLN A 1 4.65 16.66 3.93
N ILE A 2 4.30 15.38 3.67
CA ILE A 2 3.26 14.65 4.41
C ILE A 2 3.85 14.14 5.72
N ASN A 3 3.35 14.63 6.85
CA ASN A 3 3.79 14.23 8.19
C ASN A 3 2.69 13.48 8.97
N SER A 4 1.46 13.52 8.48
CA SER A 4 0.30 12.86 9.06
C SER A 4 -0.66 12.42 7.97
N TRP A 5 -1.40 11.34 8.18
CA TRP A 5 -2.45 10.91 7.26
C TRP A 5 -3.53 11.98 7.05
N LYS A 6 -3.84 12.78 8.08
CA LYS A 6 -4.80 13.89 7.94
C LYS A 6 -4.37 14.98 6.97
N ASP A 7 -3.05 15.08 6.68
CA ASP A 7 -2.55 16.08 5.73
C ASP A 7 -3.11 15.87 4.32
N LEU A 8 -3.54 14.62 3.99
CA LEU A 8 -4.22 14.31 2.73
C LEU A 8 -5.55 15.05 2.55
N LEU A 9 -6.16 15.52 3.63
CA LEU A 9 -7.40 16.30 3.62
C LEU A 9 -7.16 17.79 3.89
N SER A 10 -5.90 18.23 3.84
CA SER A 10 -5.55 19.63 4.11
C SER A 10 -5.84 20.53 2.92
N PRO A 11 -6.16 21.81 3.15
CA PRO A 11 -6.42 22.77 2.08
C PRO A 11 -5.24 22.95 1.12
N GLU A 12 -4.00 22.77 1.61
CA GLU A 12 -2.78 22.90 0.81
C GLU A 12 -2.65 21.85 -0.28
N LEU A 13 -3.35 20.72 -0.13
CA LEU A 13 -3.38 19.63 -1.08
C LEU A 13 -4.70 19.52 -1.86
N ALA A 14 -5.62 20.47 -1.67
CA ALA A 14 -6.89 20.49 -2.38
C ALA A 14 -6.71 20.42 -3.90
N GLY A 15 -7.44 19.53 -4.55
CA GLY A 15 -7.36 19.29 -5.99
C GLY A 15 -6.08 18.59 -6.46
N ARG A 16 -5.26 18.02 -5.54
CA ARG A 16 -3.99 17.37 -5.85
C ARG A 16 -3.77 16.02 -5.16
N VAL A 17 -4.81 15.49 -4.55
CA VAL A 17 -4.78 14.21 -3.83
C VAL A 17 -5.64 13.18 -4.55
N ALA A 18 -5.17 11.94 -4.62
CA ALA A 18 -6.01 10.79 -4.94
C ALA A 18 -6.09 9.85 -3.72
N LEU A 19 -7.26 9.32 -3.47
CA LEU A 19 -7.46 8.28 -2.46
C LEU A 19 -7.76 6.93 -3.11
N PRO A 20 -7.41 5.80 -2.49
CA PRO A 20 -7.79 4.50 -3.01
C PRO A 20 -9.29 4.27 -2.85
N ASN A 21 -9.90 3.63 -3.86
CA ASN A 21 -11.31 3.24 -3.79
C ASN A 21 -11.52 2.21 -2.67
N ILE A 22 -12.63 2.33 -1.97
CA ILE A 22 -12.96 1.48 -0.81
C ILE A 22 -13.07 -0.01 -1.15
N THR A 23 -13.34 -0.35 -2.40
CA THR A 23 -13.43 -1.74 -2.86
C THR A 23 -12.06 -2.40 -3.09
N GLY A 24 -10.99 -1.62 -3.10
CA GLY A 24 -9.62 -2.12 -3.19
C GLY A 24 -8.98 -2.35 -1.82
N THR A 25 -7.91 -3.14 -1.78
CA THR A 25 -7.18 -3.47 -0.53
C THR A 25 -6.73 -2.22 0.24
N GLN A 26 -6.30 -1.18 -0.47
CA GLN A 26 -5.77 0.03 0.15
C GLN A 26 -6.87 0.97 0.68
N GLY A 27 -8.10 0.86 0.20
CA GLY A 27 -9.22 1.70 0.61
C GLY A 27 -9.54 1.59 2.11
N PRO A 28 -9.89 0.40 2.62
CA PRO A 28 -10.15 0.20 4.04
C PRO A 28 -8.96 0.54 4.93
N LEU A 29 -7.73 0.25 4.47
CA LEU A 29 -6.50 0.57 5.21
C LEU A 29 -6.30 2.09 5.32
N THR A 30 -6.55 2.82 4.23
CA THR A 30 -6.50 4.29 4.21
C THR A 30 -7.56 4.89 5.13
N LEU A 31 -8.79 4.37 5.08
CA LEU A 31 -9.87 4.81 5.94
C LEU A 31 -9.51 4.62 7.43
N PHE A 32 -8.94 3.47 7.78
CA PHE A 32 -8.45 3.20 9.14
C PHE A 32 -7.38 4.20 9.58
N MET A 33 -6.39 4.49 8.74
CA MET A 33 -5.31 5.41 9.08
C MET A 33 -5.78 6.85 9.17
N LEU A 34 -6.70 7.27 8.30
CA LEU A 34 -7.35 8.58 8.39
C LEU A 34 -8.17 8.71 9.67
N SER A 35 -8.98 7.70 10.02
CA SER A 35 -9.74 7.67 11.28
C SER A 35 -8.81 7.84 12.47
N LYS A 36 -7.70 7.12 12.51
CA LYS A 36 -6.68 7.25 13.56
C LYS A 36 -6.07 8.66 13.60
N ALA A 37 -5.73 9.22 12.46
CA ALA A 37 -5.09 10.54 12.35
C ALA A 37 -6.03 11.70 12.71
N LEU A 38 -7.33 11.53 12.48
CA LEU A 38 -8.39 12.47 12.85
C LEU A 38 -8.77 12.37 14.33
N GLY A 39 -8.28 11.34 15.04
CA GLY A 39 -8.54 11.15 16.47
C GLY A 39 -9.90 10.52 16.77
N HIS A 40 -10.53 9.89 15.78
CA HIS A 40 -11.79 9.17 15.99
C HIS A 40 -11.55 7.93 16.84
N GLN A 41 -12.38 7.72 17.84
CA GLN A 41 -12.27 6.58 18.76
C GLN A 41 -12.79 5.30 18.10
N GLY A 42 -12.12 4.18 18.40
CA GLY A 42 -12.46 2.89 17.82
C GLY A 42 -12.20 2.90 16.29
N TYR A 43 -13.18 2.37 15.57
CA TYR A 43 -13.17 2.38 14.10
C TYR A 43 -14.11 3.48 13.56
N GLY A 44 -14.06 4.71 14.08
CA GLY A 44 -14.90 5.87 13.70
C GLY A 44 -15.00 6.14 12.19
N PHE A 45 -15.42 5.11 11.44
CA PHE A 45 -15.42 5.13 9.97
C PHE A 45 -16.50 6.05 9.41
N GLU A 46 -17.66 6.15 10.07
CA GLU A 46 -18.73 7.05 9.62
C GLU A 46 -18.26 8.50 9.63
N GLU A 47 -17.71 8.96 10.77
CA GLU A 47 -17.18 10.31 10.91
C GLU A 47 -16.02 10.58 9.93
N THR A 48 -15.19 9.57 9.68
CA THR A 48 -14.08 9.69 8.72
C THR A 48 -14.60 9.78 7.28
N ILE A 49 -15.64 9.01 6.94
CA ILE A 49 -16.30 9.07 5.63
C ILE A 49 -16.93 10.44 5.43
N ASP A 50 -17.59 11.00 6.44
CA ASP A 50 -18.17 12.34 6.40
C ASP A 50 -17.09 13.40 6.17
N ASN A 51 -15.94 13.29 6.86
CA ASN A 51 -14.80 14.19 6.64
C ASN A 51 -14.24 14.08 5.20
N ILE A 52 -14.14 12.87 4.64
CA ILE A 52 -13.73 12.67 3.25
C ILE A 52 -14.79 13.22 2.30
N GLY A 53 -16.07 12.97 2.59
CA GLY A 53 -17.20 13.48 1.79
C GLY A 53 -17.26 15.00 1.74
N ALA A 54 -17.02 15.67 2.86
CA ALA A 54 -16.93 17.13 2.93
C ALA A 54 -15.77 17.72 2.11
N LYS A 55 -14.81 16.89 1.70
CA LYS A 55 -13.64 17.24 0.88
C LYS A 55 -13.66 16.55 -0.49
N ALA A 56 -14.79 16.00 -0.91
CA ALA A 56 -14.87 15.22 -2.15
C ALA A 56 -14.43 16.04 -3.38
N ASP A 57 -14.77 17.33 -3.44
CA ASP A 57 -14.38 18.23 -4.53
C ASP A 57 -12.88 18.56 -4.53
N ASP A 58 -12.20 18.37 -3.41
CA ASP A 58 -10.76 18.57 -3.25
C ASP A 58 -9.96 17.28 -3.64
N ILE A 59 -10.63 16.16 -3.90
CA ILE A 59 -10.02 14.87 -4.25
C ILE A 59 -10.11 14.65 -5.76
N VAL A 60 -8.96 14.51 -6.43
CA VAL A 60 -8.89 14.31 -7.89
C VAL A 60 -9.65 13.06 -8.31
N THR A 61 -9.46 11.96 -7.60
CA THR A 61 -10.14 10.68 -7.88
C THR A 61 -10.01 9.70 -6.74
N PHE A 62 -10.91 8.70 -6.73
CA PHE A 62 -10.79 7.47 -5.95
C PHE A 62 -10.25 6.36 -6.86
N TYR A 63 -8.94 6.22 -6.93
CA TYR A 63 -8.29 5.31 -7.87
C TYR A 63 -8.50 3.83 -7.49
N VAL A 64 -8.61 2.98 -8.51
CA VAL A 64 -8.78 1.52 -8.34
C VAL A 64 -7.47 0.77 -8.56
N ARG A 65 -6.63 1.25 -9.46
CA ARG A 65 -5.37 0.60 -9.85
C ARG A 65 -4.16 1.53 -9.67
N SER A 66 -3.06 0.99 -9.17
CA SER A 66 -1.81 1.73 -9.04
C SER A 66 -1.25 2.25 -10.37
N SER A 67 -1.59 1.61 -11.50
CA SER A 67 -1.24 2.10 -12.83
C SER A 67 -1.95 3.39 -13.20
N GLN A 68 -3.24 3.52 -12.84
CA GLN A 68 -4.00 4.76 -13.00
C GLN A 68 -3.39 5.88 -12.14
N LEU A 69 -3.10 5.58 -10.88
CA LEU A 69 -2.44 6.53 -9.98
C LEU A 69 -1.09 6.99 -10.55
N ALA A 70 -0.27 6.04 -11.03
CA ALA A 70 1.03 6.36 -11.60
C ALA A 70 0.92 7.31 -12.80
N GLN A 71 -0.10 7.14 -13.65
CA GLN A 71 -0.35 8.04 -14.76
C GLN A 71 -0.67 9.46 -14.28
N LEU A 72 -1.60 9.62 -13.34
CA LEU A 72 -1.99 10.92 -12.79
C LEU A 72 -0.82 11.62 -12.08
N MET A 73 0.00 10.87 -11.36
CA MET A 73 1.18 11.41 -10.69
C MET A 73 2.28 11.81 -11.69
N ASN A 74 2.51 11.04 -12.76
CA ASN A 74 3.45 11.43 -13.80
C ASN A 74 2.99 12.63 -14.64
N GLN A 75 1.68 12.89 -14.68
CA GLN A 75 1.09 14.10 -15.28
C GLN A 75 1.05 15.28 -14.31
N GLU A 76 1.57 15.10 -13.10
CA GLU A 76 1.55 16.08 -12.02
C GLU A 76 0.12 16.54 -11.62
N GLU A 77 -0.93 15.81 -12.01
CA GLU A 77 -2.30 16.08 -11.56
C GLU A 77 -2.50 15.68 -10.09
N VAL A 78 -1.82 14.61 -9.66
CA VAL A 78 -1.81 14.13 -8.27
C VAL A 78 -0.39 14.21 -7.73
N ILE A 79 -0.22 14.80 -6.55
CA ILE A 79 1.08 14.92 -5.87
C ILE A 79 1.17 14.13 -4.57
N ALA A 80 0.04 13.67 -4.05
CA ALA A 80 0.01 12.84 -2.85
C ALA A 80 -1.09 11.79 -2.94
N ALA A 81 -0.78 10.57 -2.54
CA ALA A 81 -1.75 9.48 -2.47
C ALA A 81 -1.27 8.36 -1.55
N PRO A 82 -2.15 7.67 -0.81
CA PRO A 82 -1.84 6.39 -0.20
C PRO A 82 -1.55 5.33 -1.27
N LEU A 83 -0.57 4.47 -1.01
CA LEU A 83 -0.14 3.45 -1.95
C LEU A 83 0.37 2.22 -1.20
N GLY A 84 0.10 1.03 -1.72
CA GLY A 84 0.72 -0.21 -1.23
C GLY A 84 2.20 -0.28 -1.63
N ARG A 85 3.06 -0.69 -0.70
CA ARG A 85 4.52 -0.74 -0.92
C ARG A 85 4.91 -1.57 -2.15
N PHE A 86 4.19 -2.64 -2.45
CA PHE A 86 4.40 -3.49 -3.63
C PHE A 86 4.36 -2.73 -4.97
N ALA A 87 3.70 -1.59 -5.03
CA ALA A 87 3.62 -0.78 -6.24
C ALA A 87 4.66 0.36 -6.28
N TRP A 88 5.49 0.51 -5.24
CA TRP A 88 6.46 1.61 -5.12
C TRP A 88 7.47 1.65 -6.26
N SER A 89 7.90 0.49 -6.78
CA SER A 89 8.85 0.43 -7.90
C SER A 89 8.39 1.19 -9.15
N ARG A 90 7.06 1.38 -9.32
CA ARG A 90 6.50 2.18 -10.43
C ARG A 90 6.77 3.67 -10.30
N PHE A 91 7.03 4.12 -9.08
CA PHE A 91 7.23 5.53 -8.72
C PHE A 91 8.70 5.84 -8.47
N SER A 92 9.42 4.95 -7.79
CA SER A 92 10.85 5.12 -7.51
C SER A 92 11.72 5.20 -8.77
N ASN A 93 11.26 4.62 -9.88
CA ASN A 93 11.93 4.68 -11.19
C ASN A 93 11.42 5.81 -12.10
N SER A 94 10.50 6.66 -11.62
CA SER A 94 10.02 7.84 -12.34
C SER A 94 11.12 8.92 -12.39
N PRO A 95 11.17 9.76 -13.44
CA PRO A 95 12.03 10.94 -13.48
C PRO A 95 11.57 12.03 -12.47
N LEU A 96 10.36 11.94 -11.95
CA LEU A 96 9.85 12.85 -10.92
C LEU A 96 10.35 12.46 -9.53
N PRO A 97 10.62 13.43 -8.64
CA PRO A 97 11.23 13.20 -7.33
C PRO A 97 10.21 12.68 -6.32
N PHE A 98 9.60 11.53 -6.59
CA PHE A 98 8.69 10.90 -5.63
C PHE A 98 9.44 10.43 -4.39
N VAL A 99 8.82 10.64 -3.23
CA VAL A 99 9.33 10.21 -1.93
C VAL A 99 8.28 9.38 -1.19
N TRP A 100 8.73 8.37 -0.49
CA TRP A 100 7.87 7.61 0.42
C TRP A 100 7.73 8.40 1.74
N ALA A 101 6.51 8.80 2.08
CA ALA A 101 6.25 9.53 3.32
C ALA A 101 6.11 8.54 4.50
N ASN A 102 6.60 8.97 5.67
CA ASN A 102 6.47 8.25 6.93
C ASN A 102 5.62 9.08 7.91
N PRO A 103 4.29 9.00 7.84
CA PRO A 103 3.41 9.73 8.73
C PRO A 103 3.59 9.30 10.19
N LYS A 104 3.40 10.24 11.12
CA LYS A 104 3.59 10.01 12.57
C LYS A 104 2.67 8.94 13.17
N GLU A 105 1.51 8.69 12.56
CA GLU A 105 0.59 7.64 12.97
C GLU A 105 1.09 6.24 12.57
N GLY A 106 2.17 6.17 11.79
CA GLY A 106 2.71 4.95 11.22
C GLY A 106 2.05 4.56 9.90
N GLN A 107 2.28 3.33 9.48
CA GLN A 107 1.76 2.74 8.26
C GLN A 107 0.96 1.48 8.59
N THR A 108 0.07 1.08 7.69
CA THR A 108 -0.58 -0.23 7.78
C THR A 108 0.33 -1.31 7.22
N GLY A 109 0.24 -2.50 7.80
CA GLY A 109 0.83 -3.72 7.26
C GLY A 109 -0.26 -4.73 6.95
N GLY A 110 -0.02 -5.58 5.96
CA GLY A 110 -0.86 -6.71 5.62
C GLY A 110 -0.01 -7.87 5.16
N MET A 111 -0.52 -9.07 5.31
CA MET A 111 0.12 -10.29 4.81
C MET A 111 -0.69 -10.82 3.63
N ASN A 112 0.00 -11.16 2.54
CA ASN A 112 -0.56 -12.02 1.51
C ASN A 112 -0.65 -13.44 2.05
N VAL A 113 -1.77 -14.10 1.85
CA VAL A 113 -2.00 -15.46 2.32
C VAL A 113 -2.38 -16.37 1.17
N MET A 114 -1.92 -17.61 1.23
CA MET A 114 -2.40 -18.69 0.37
C MET A 114 -3.42 -19.51 1.13
N ILE A 115 -4.52 -19.82 0.47
CA ILE A 115 -5.56 -20.69 1.03
C ILE A 115 -5.86 -21.80 0.03
N MET A 116 -6.10 -22.99 0.55
CA MET A 116 -6.54 -24.13 -0.25
C MET A 116 -8.06 -24.28 -0.16
N THR A 117 -8.71 -24.35 -1.31
CA THR A 117 -10.16 -24.60 -1.36
C THR A 117 -10.45 -26.03 -0.93
N LYS A 118 -11.37 -26.22 0.02
CA LYS A 118 -11.82 -27.54 0.45
C LYS A 118 -12.39 -28.33 -0.72
N GLY A 119 -11.97 -29.58 -0.87
CA GLY A 119 -12.47 -30.47 -1.91
C GLY A 119 -11.94 -30.17 -3.31
N ASN A 120 -10.77 -29.52 -3.44
CA ASN A 120 -10.17 -29.21 -4.75
C ASN A 120 -9.70 -30.45 -5.53
N GLY A 121 -9.58 -31.62 -4.89
CA GLY A 121 -9.17 -32.89 -5.51
C GLY A 121 -7.67 -33.02 -5.84
N ASN A 122 -6.86 -32.00 -5.56
CA ASN A 122 -5.42 -31.96 -5.82
C ASN A 122 -4.63 -31.44 -4.61
N GLU A 123 -4.96 -31.90 -3.41
CA GLU A 123 -4.41 -31.38 -2.16
C GLU A 123 -2.88 -31.53 -2.11
N ASP A 124 -2.35 -32.68 -2.50
CA ASP A 124 -0.90 -32.93 -2.50
C ASP A 124 -0.15 -31.95 -3.43
N LEU A 125 -0.69 -31.68 -4.61
CA LEU A 125 -0.10 -30.71 -5.54
C LEU A 125 -0.20 -29.28 -5.00
N ALA A 126 -1.31 -28.95 -4.34
CA ALA A 126 -1.48 -27.65 -3.70
C ALA A 126 -0.44 -27.44 -2.59
N TYR A 127 -0.19 -28.44 -1.74
CA TYR A 127 0.86 -28.36 -0.72
C TYR A 127 2.25 -28.23 -1.34
N GLN A 128 2.57 -29.00 -2.37
CA GLN A 128 3.85 -28.87 -3.07
C GLN A 128 4.05 -27.49 -3.65
N PHE A 129 3.00 -26.89 -4.21
CA PHE A 129 3.04 -25.51 -4.70
C PHE A 129 3.27 -24.49 -3.58
N MET A 130 2.58 -24.63 -2.44
CA MET A 130 2.74 -23.77 -1.29
C MET A 130 4.16 -23.84 -0.72
N ASP A 131 4.71 -25.07 -0.60
CA ASP A 131 6.08 -25.29 -0.13
C ASP A 131 7.10 -24.67 -1.07
N TYR A 132 6.92 -24.86 -2.39
CA TYR A 132 7.78 -24.22 -3.39
C TYR A 132 7.69 -22.69 -3.33
N TRP A 133 6.48 -22.15 -3.19
CA TRP A 133 6.30 -20.69 -3.09
C TRP A 133 6.96 -20.09 -1.85
N LEU A 134 6.93 -20.81 -0.73
CA LEU A 134 7.57 -20.41 0.53
C LEU A 134 9.04 -20.83 0.63
N SER A 135 9.60 -21.48 -0.38
CA SER A 135 11.01 -21.87 -0.40
C SER A 135 11.93 -20.64 -0.39
N GLU A 136 13.15 -20.82 0.11
CA GLU A 136 14.16 -19.75 0.11
C GLU A 136 14.42 -19.24 -1.31
N GLU A 137 14.46 -20.12 -2.31
CA GLU A 137 14.67 -19.78 -3.69
C GLU A 137 13.57 -18.85 -4.23
N SER A 138 12.31 -19.26 -4.13
CA SER A 138 11.16 -18.47 -4.60
C SER A 138 11.06 -17.13 -3.89
N GLN A 139 11.19 -17.14 -2.58
CA GLN A 139 11.09 -15.93 -1.75
C GLN A 139 12.24 -14.97 -2.00
N THR A 140 13.44 -15.46 -2.29
CA THR A 140 14.58 -14.63 -2.68
C THR A 140 14.32 -13.93 -4.04
N ARG A 141 13.74 -14.65 -5.00
CA ARG A 141 13.38 -14.05 -6.30
C ARG A 141 12.33 -12.95 -6.15
N ILE A 142 11.29 -13.19 -5.35
CA ILE A 142 10.21 -12.23 -5.08
C ILE A 142 10.77 -10.97 -4.41
N ALA A 143 11.61 -11.13 -3.40
CA ALA A 143 12.21 -10.03 -2.66
C ALA A 143 13.16 -9.19 -3.55
N ASN A 144 14.06 -9.84 -4.32
CA ASN A 144 14.97 -9.12 -5.22
C ASN A 144 14.24 -8.39 -6.35
N ALA A 145 13.09 -8.89 -6.78
CA ALA A 145 12.23 -8.19 -7.73
C ALA A 145 11.41 -7.05 -7.08
N LYS A 146 11.58 -6.81 -5.78
CA LYS A 146 10.85 -5.80 -4.98
C LYS A 146 9.32 -5.92 -5.11
N ILE A 147 8.83 -7.16 -5.27
CA ILE A 147 7.39 -7.46 -5.39
C ILE A 147 6.76 -7.52 -4.00
N ASP A 148 7.39 -8.24 -3.07
CA ASP A 148 6.89 -8.40 -1.70
C ASP A 148 8.02 -8.73 -0.73
N SER A 149 7.81 -8.49 0.56
CA SER A 149 8.74 -8.86 1.60
C SER A 149 8.70 -10.38 1.83
N PRO A 150 9.85 -11.04 2.03
CA PRO A 150 9.88 -12.49 2.16
C PRO A 150 9.27 -12.96 3.48
N ALA A 151 8.42 -13.97 3.42
CA ALA A 151 7.91 -14.66 4.61
C ALA A 151 8.92 -15.68 5.16
N ASN A 152 9.86 -16.16 4.33
CA ASN A 152 10.87 -17.13 4.73
C ASN A 152 12.05 -16.42 5.39
N LYS A 153 12.26 -16.64 6.69
CA LYS A 153 13.32 -16.01 7.51
C LYS A 153 14.75 -16.36 7.08
N LYS A 154 14.95 -17.35 6.23
CA LYS A 154 16.27 -17.70 5.68
C LYS A 154 16.71 -16.77 4.56
N VAL A 155 15.77 -16.10 3.92
CA VAL A 155 16.06 -15.14 2.84
C VAL A 155 16.87 -13.97 3.38
N LYS A 156 17.95 -13.68 2.70
CA LYS A 156 18.80 -12.52 2.93
C LYS A 156 18.77 -11.64 1.68
N VAL A 157 18.56 -10.37 1.87
CA VAL A 157 18.56 -9.37 0.80
C VAL A 157 19.60 -8.29 1.10
N SER A 158 20.06 -7.59 0.07
CA SER A 158 20.93 -6.43 0.24
C SER A 158 20.15 -5.25 0.85
N ASP A 159 20.86 -4.30 1.47
CA ASP A 159 20.26 -3.08 2.04
C ASP A 159 19.46 -2.31 0.96
N GLU A 160 19.97 -2.24 -0.26
CA GLU A 160 19.29 -1.61 -1.40
C GLU A 160 17.94 -2.27 -1.73
N VAL A 161 17.85 -3.59 -1.63
CA VAL A 161 16.60 -4.31 -1.83
C VAL A 161 15.68 -4.10 -0.64
N ALA A 162 16.21 -4.19 0.59
CA ALA A 162 15.46 -4.02 1.83
C ALA A 162 14.79 -2.64 1.91
N GLU A 163 15.46 -1.58 1.44
CA GLU A 163 14.89 -0.22 1.39
C GLU A 163 13.59 -0.17 0.57
N GLY A 164 13.48 -0.97 -0.48
CA GLY A 164 12.28 -1.06 -1.33
C GLY A 164 11.16 -1.92 -0.76
N LEU A 165 11.40 -2.65 0.33
CA LEU A 165 10.45 -3.59 0.95
C LEU A 165 9.96 -3.06 2.31
N THR A 166 8.84 -3.62 2.78
CA THR A 166 8.38 -3.40 4.17
C THR A 166 9.31 -4.09 5.18
N TYR A 167 10.00 -5.12 4.73
CA TYR A 167 11.00 -5.86 5.49
C TYR A 167 12.22 -4.97 5.76
N GLY A 168 12.66 -4.92 7.00
CA GLY A 168 13.79 -4.08 7.40
C GLY A 168 13.41 -2.64 7.79
N ALA A 169 12.13 -2.36 7.94
CA ALA A 169 11.62 -1.13 8.55
C ALA A 169 11.56 -1.22 10.09
N GLU A 170 12.33 -2.13 10.69
CA GLU A 170 12.49 -2.27 12.13
C GLU A 170 13.58 -1.35 12.68
#